data_44dd8ada0d0d83ab6635ab5e7be361dd
#
_entry.id   44dd8ada0d0d83ab6635ab5e7be361dd
#
_cell.length_a   1.000
_cell.length_b   1.000
_cell.length_c   1.000
_cell.angle_alpha   90.00
_cell.angle_beta   90.00
_cell.angle_gamma   90.00
#
_symmetry.space_group_name_H-M   'P 1'
#
loop_
_entity.id
_entity.type
_entity.pdbx_description
1 polymer ?
#
loop_
_entity_poly.entity_id
_entity_poly.type
_entity_poly.pdbx_seq_one_letter_code
_entity_poly.pdbx_strand_id
1 'polypeptide(L)'
;MSNLDVIEKNARENHVPVMLEDGMEFLVQYIREHEEIVNILEIGTAVGLSSMKMAEIRETIHIDTLEVNEEMYKQAVNNIKENHLENQITVHLCDGALYHTDKIYDLIFVDAAKSQYKNYVEHFYDNTKTGSKFVFDNLNFHGIVDNPDLTHNRSTKQLVGKIKKFREWIQNEPRFKTVFYREIGDGIAISEKL
;
A
#
# COMPACT_ATOMS: atom_id res chain seq x y z
N MET A 1 -12.19 -18.63 -13.03
CA MET A 1 -11.25 -17.48 -12.96
C MET A 1 -12.12 -16.28 -12.67
N SER A 2 -11.92 -15.65 -11.50
CA SER A 2 -12.67 -14.44 -11.17
C SER A 2 -12.27 -13.27 -12.08
N ASN A 3 -13.05 -12.19 -12.11
CA ASN A 3 -12.69 -11.00 -12.88
C ASN A 3 -11.38 -10.38 -12.35
N LEU A 4 -11.15 -10.43 -11.03
CA LEU A 4 -9.89 -9.97 -10.42
C LEU A 4 -8.67 -10.80 -10.86
N ASP A 5 -8.81 -12.13 -11.05
CA ASP A 5 -7.71 -12.97 -11.54
C ASP A 5 -7.31 -12.56 -12.98
N VAL A 6 -8.28 -12.15 -13.80
CA VAL A 6 -8.01 -11.66 -15.15
C VAL A 6 -7.29 -10.32 -15.11
N ILE A 7 -7.72 -9.40 -14.24
CA ILE A 7 -7.08 -8.08 -14.06
C ILE A 7 -5.65 -8.27 -13.56
N GLU A 8 -5.43 -9.15 -12.57
CA GLU A 8 -4.10 -9.45 -12.04
C GLU A 8 -3.17 -10.02 -13.12
N LYS A 9 -3.66 -11.01 -13.87
CA LYS A 9 -2.90 -11.60 -14.97
C LYS A 9 -2.50 -10.53 -15.99
N ASN A 10 -3.45 -9.71 -16.43
CA ASN A 10 -3.21 -8.64 -17.39
C ASN A 10 -2.22 -7.61 -16.85
N ALA A 11 -2.32 -7.23 -15.57
CA ALA A 11 -1.39 -6.30 -14.93
C ALA A 11 0.04 -6.85 -14.94
N ARG A 12 0.22 -8.13 -14.58
CA ARG A 12 1.54 -8.80 -14.60
C ARG A 12 2.11 -8.92 -16.01
N GLU A 13 1.30 -9.31 -17.00
CA GLU A 13 1.71 -9.41 -18.41
C GLU A 13 2.13 -8.06 -18.99
N ASN A 14 1.51 -6.96 -18.57
CA ASN A 14 1.84 -5.60 -19.00
C ASN A 14 2.85 -4.90 -18.08
N HIS A 15 3.51 -5.63 -17.18
CA HIS A 15 4.52 -5.11 -16.25
C HIS A 15 4.02 -3.95 -15.37
N VAL A 16 2.73 -3.91 -15.07
CA VAL A 16 2.18 -2.99 -14.07
C VAL A 16 2.67 -3.44 -12.71
N PRO A 17 3.27 -2.55 -11.90
CA PRO A 17 3.69 -2.90 -10.55
C PRO A 17 2.46 -3.21 -9.69
N VAL A 18 2.30 -4.47 -9.33
CA VAL A 18 1.27 -4.94 -8.38
C VAL A 18 1.96 -5.74 -7.28
N MET A 19 1.40 -5.67 -6.09
CA MET A 19 1.90 -6.40 -4.93
C MET A 19 2.08 -7.90 -5.24
N LEU A 20 3.09 -8.54 -4.66
CA LEU A 20 3.28 -9.98 -4.79
C LEU A 20 2.09 -10.73 -4.16
N GLU A 21 1.79 -11.91 -4.73
CA GLU A 21 0.58 -12.67 -4.37
C GLU A 21 0.51 -13.01 -2.88
N ASP A 22 1.59 -13.55 -2.32
CA ASP A 22 1.69 -13.89 -0.90
C ASP A 22 1.60 -12.65 0.02
N GLY A 23 2.13 -11.51 -0.42
CA GLY A 23 1.99 -10.23 0.27
C GLY A 23 0.54 -9.76 0.29
N MET A 24 -0.15 -9.87 -0.86
CA MET A 24 -1.56 -9.50 -0.96
C MET A 24 -2.47 -10.42 -0.15
N GLU A 25 -2.21 -11.73 -0.18
CA GLU A 25 -2.92 -12.71 0.65
C GLU A 25 -2.75 -12.40 2.14
N PHE A 26 -1.52 -12.08 2.57
CA PHE A 26 -1.25 -11.66 3.93
C PHE A 26 -2.04 -10.40 4.32
N LEU A 27 -2.03 -9.36 3.49
CA LEU A 27 -2.76 -8.12 3.75
C LEU A 27 -4.27 -8.36 3.86
N VAL A 28 -4.85 -9.12 2.93
CA VAL A 28 -6.27 -9.50 2.95
C VAL A 28 -6.61 -10.27 4.21
N GLN A 29 -5.78 -11.26 4.58
CA GLN A 29 -6.01 -12.04 5.80
C GLN A 29 -5.89 -11.18 7.05
N TYR A 30 -4.90 -10.28 7.10
CA TYR A 30 -4.72 -9.34 8.20
C TYR A 30 -5.97 -8.45 8.38
N ILE A 31 -6.50 -7.86 7.30
CA ILE A 31 -7.71 -7.02 7.36
C ILE A 31 -8.93 -7.87 7.74
N ARG A 32 -9.02 -9.13 7.31
CA ARG A 32 -10.11 -10.05 7.66
C ARG A 32 -10.13 -10.36 9.16
N GLU A 33 -8.97 -10.50 9.78
CA GLU A 33 -8.82 -10.78 11.22
C GLU A 33 -9.02 -9.54 12.10
N HIS A 34 -9.01 -8.32 11.51
CA HIS A 34 -9.15 -7.05 12.20
C HIS A 34 -10.44 -6.36 11.74
N GLU A 35 -11.57 -6.74 12.33
CA GLU A 35 -12.90 -6.23 11.94
C GLU A 35 -13.07 -4.73 12.17
N GLU A 36 -12.27 -4.13 13.06
CA GLU A 36 -12.23 -2.70 13.31
C GLU A 36 -11.67 -1.88 12.13
N ILE A 37 -11.01 -2.51 11.15
CA ILE A 37 -10.53 -1.84 9.94
C ILE A 37 -11.69 -1.70 8.96
N VAL A 38 -12.22 -0.49 8.85
CA VAL A 38 -13.35 -0.12 7.99
C VAL A 38 -12.94 0.94 6.98
N ASN A 39 -12.26 1.99 7.42
CA ASN A 39 -11.81 3.09 6.56
C ASN A 39 -10.35 2.90 6.21
N ILE A 40 -10.06 2.73 4.93
CA ILE A 40 -8.71 2.50 4.41
C ILE A 40 -8.30 3.65 3.49
N LEU A 41 -7.09 4.14 3.64
CA LEU A 41 -6.42 4.96 2.65
C LEU A 41 -5.33 4.12 1.97
N GLU A 42 -5.36 4.07 0.66
CA GLU A 42 -4.30 3.46 -0.14
C GLU A 42 -3.52 4.54 -0.89
N ILE A 43 -2.19 4.47 -0.83
CA ILE A 43 -1.31 5.36 -1.58
C ILE A 43 -0.57 4.53 -2.62
N GLY A 44 -0.99 4.69 -3.89
CA GLY A 44 -0.57 3.86 -5.02
C GLY A 44 -1.67 2.88 -5.47
N THR A 45 -2.57 3.36 -6.34
CA THR A 45 -3.71 2.57 -6.84
C THR A 45 -3.32 1.60 -7.95
N ALA A 46 -2.40 2.02 -8.85
CA ALA A 46 -2.13 1.35 -10.12
C ALA A 46 -3.46 1.03 -10.86
N VAL A 47 -3.73 -0.24 -11.15
CA VAL A 47 -4.98 -0.67 -11.82
C VAL A 47 -6.13 -0.96 -10.84
N GLY A 48 -5.98 -0.67 -9.55
CA GLY A 48 -7.00 -0.84 -8.51
C GLY A 48 -7.13 -2.27 -7.95
N LEU A 49 -6.17 -3.16 -8.25
CA LEU A 49 -6.26 -4.57 -7.87
C LEU A 49 -6.27 -4.76 -6.34
N SER A 50 -5.35 -4.12 -5.62
CA SER A 50 -5.26 -4.18 -4.16
C SER A 50 -6.50 -3.60 -3.48
N SER A 51 -6.95 -2.41 -3.93
CA SER A 51 -8.19 -1.80 -3.43
C SER A 51 -9.39 -2.74 -3.57
N MET A 52 -9.56 -3.37 -4.76
CA MET A 52 -10.68 -4.28 -5.00
C MET A 52 -10.58 -5.53 -4.13
N LYS A 53 -9.39 -6.14 -4.00
CA LYS A 53 -9.19 -7.32 -3.12
C LYS A 53 -9.46 -6.98 -1.64
N MET A 54 -9.12 -5.78 -1.19
CA MET A 54 -9.45 -5.31 0.16
C MET A 54 -10.95 -5.05 0.34
N ALA A 55 -11.62 -4.44 -0.64
CA ALA A 55 -13.06 -4.16 -0.59
C ALA A 55 -13.92 -5.43 -0.56
N GLU A 56 -13.53 -6.47 -1.33
CA GLU A 56 -14.24 -7.76 -1.37
C GLU A 56 -14.25 -8.52 -0.03
N ILE A 57 -13.44 -8.11 0.96
CA ILE A 57 -13.42 -8.78 2.27
C ILE A 57 -14.78 -8.63 2.98
N ARG A 58 -15.39 -7.43 2.93
CA ARG A 58 -16.71 -7.13 3.49
C ARG A 58 -17.27 -5.79 3.01
N GLU A 59 -18.58 -5.69 2.89
CA GLU A 59 -19.27 -4.50 2.36
C GLU A 59 -19.09 -3.22 3.20
N THR A 60 -18.69 -3.36 4.46
CA THR A 60 -18.45 -2.22 5.37
C THR A 60 -17.12 -1.53 5.14
N ILE A 61 -16.22 -2.09 4.33
CA ILE A 61 -14.93 -1.47 4.01
C ILE A 61 -15.14 -0.34 3.01
N HIS A 62 -14.57 0.83 3.32
CA HIS A 62 -14.52 1.99 2.44
C HIS A 62 -13.06 2.39 2.20
N ILE A 63 -12.70 2.58 0.94
CA ILE A 63 -11.32 2.84 0.51
C ILE A 63 -11.26 4.14 -0.26
N ASP A 64 -10.44 5.08 0.19
CA ASP A 64 -9.91 6.14 -0.65
C ASP A 64 -8.56 5.67 -1.20
N THR A 65 -8.35 5.73 -2.51
CA THR A 65 -7.08 5.32 -3.12
C THR A 65 -6.54 6.40 -4.03
N LEU A 66 -5.22 6.64 -3.97
CA LEU A 66 -4.56 7.78 -4.59
C LEU A 66 -3.63 7.32 -5.72
N GLU A 67 -3.80 7.90 -6.91
CA GLU A 67 -3.00 7.61 -8.09
C GLU A 67 -2.52 8.90 -8.76
N VAL A 68 -1.25 8.96 -9.15
CA VAL A 68 -0.66 10.11 -9.85
C VAL A 68 -0.68 9.97 -11.36
N ASN A 69 -0.72 8.73 -11.85
CA ASN A 69 -0.72 8.43 -13.27
C ASN A 69 -2.16 8.41 -13.80
N GLU A 70 -2.46 9.31 -14.74
CA GLU A 70 -3.80 9.47 -15.29
C GLU A 70 -4.30 8.21 -16.03
N GLU A 71 -3.42 7.45 -16.69
CA GLU A 71 -3.81 6.22 -17.37
C GLU A 71 -4.14 5.10 -16.38
N MET A 72 -3.34 4.93 -15.33
CA MET A 72 -3.62 3.98 -14.26
C MET A 72 -4.92 4.35 -13.53
N TYR A 73 -5.10 5.63 -13.21
CA TYR A 73 -6.35 6.13 -12.64
C TYR A 73 -7.57 5.73 -13.47
N LYS A 74 -7.54 5.97 -14.79
CA LYS A 74 -8.66 5.61 -15.68
C LYS A 74 -8.91 4.10 -15.71
N GLN A 75 -7.84 3.31 -15.74
CA GLN A 75 -7.95 1.85 -15.68
C GLN A 75 -8.55 1.38 -14.35
N ALA A 76 -8.07 1.94 -13.22
CA ALA A 76 -8.60 1.61 -11.90
C ALA A 76 -10.10 1.93 -11.79
N VAL A 77 -10.51 3.14 -12.21
CA VAL A 77 -11.93 3.54 -12.21
C VAL A 77 -12.79 2.57 -13.03
N ASN A 78 -12.32 2.17 -14.22
CA ASN A 78 -13.05 1.21 -15.06
C ASN A 78 -13.12 -0.18 -14.40
N ASN A 79 -12.00 -0.69 -13.89
CA ASN A 79 -11.96 -1.99 -13.23
C ASN A 79 -12.89 -2.04 -12.00
N ILE A 80 -12.86 -1.00 -11.17
CA ILE A 80 -13.73 -0.89 -9.99
C ILE A 80 -15.21 -0.89 -10.37
N LYS A 81 -15.57 -0.15 -11.44
CA LYS A 81 -16.94 -0.10 -11.93
C LYS A 81 -17.39 -1.45 -12.52
N GLU A 82 -16.55 -2.12 -13.29
CA GLU A 82 -16.85 -3.44 -13.86
C GLU A 82 -17.03 -4.52 -12.80
N ASN A 83 -16.44 -4.31 -11.61
CA ASN A 83 -16.59 -5.19 -10.45
C ASN A 83 -17.66 -4.72 -9.44
N HIS A 84 -18.41 -3.64 -9.75
CA HIS A 84 -19.48 -3.09 -8.90
C HIS A 84 -19.04 -2.66 -7.51
N LEU A 85 -17.79 -2.15 -7.38
CA LEU A 85 -17.18 -1.73 -6.11
C LEU A 85 -17.11 -0.20 -5.95
N GLU A 86 -17.73 0.57 -6.83
CA GLU A 86 -17.74 2.04 -6.81
C GLU A 86 -18.41 2.65 -5.57
N ASN A 87 -19.22 1.88 -4.85
CA ASN A 87 -19.80 2.31 -3.58
C ASN A 87 -18.85 2.16 -2.39
N GLN A 88 -17.79 1.36 -2.54
CA GLN A 88 -16.79 1.10 -1.49
C GLN A 88 -15.46 1.80 -1.79
N ILE A 89 -15.12 2.02 -3.06
CA ILE A 89 -13.81 2.52 -3.48
C ILE A 89 -13.95 3.86 -4.20
N THR A 90 -13.26 4.88 -3.70
CA THR A 90 -13.12 6.18 -4.36
C THR A 90 -11.68 6.37 -4.81
N VAL A 91 -11.46 6.52 -6.12
CA VAL A 91 -10.13 6.78 -6.69
C VAL A 91 -9.92 8.28 -6.84
N HIS A 92 -8.80 8.78 -6.38
CA HIS A 92 -8.39 10.18 -6.50
C HIS A 92 -7.16 10.31 -7.40
N LEU A 93 -7.25 11.14 -8.45
CA LEU A 93 -6.10 11.46 -9.29
C LEU A 93 -5.29 12.57 -8.62
N CYS A 94 -4.35 12.21 -7.75
CA CYS A 94 -3.51 13.17 -7.04
C CYS A 94 -2.25 12.51 -6.47
N ASP A 95 -1.25 13.34 -6.15
CA ASP A 95 -0.10 12.93 -5.36
C ASP A 95 -0.52 12.78 -3.88
N GLY A 96 -0.16 11.66 -3.24
CA GLY A 96 -0.43 11.42 -1.83
C GLY A 96 0.14 12.49 -0.90
N ALA A 97 1.25 13.14 -1.29
CA ALA A 97 1.80 14.26 -0.52
C ALA A 97 0.97 15.55 -0.58
N LEU A 98 0.03 15.63 -1.54
CA LEU A 98 -0.84 16.79 -1.76
C LEU A 98 -2.31 16.51 -1.42
N TYR A 99 -2.63 15.27 -1.08
CA TYR A 99 -4.00 14.90 -0.70
C TYR A 99 -4.30 15.34 0.72
N HIS A 100 -5.35 16.15 0.90
CA HIS A 100 -5.83 16.62 2.19
C HIS A 100 -7.26 16.16 2.44
N THR A 101 -7.53 15.70 3.63
CA THR A 101 -8.85 15.22 4.05
C THR A 101 -8.98 15.31 5.57
N ASP A 102 -10.21 15.45 6.05
CA ASP A 102 -10.54 15.39 7.49
C ASP A 102 -10.95 13.96 7.93
N LYS A 103 -10.93 12.99 7.00
CA LYS A 103 -11.26 11.60 7.31
C LYS A 103 -10.21 10.99 8.23
N ILE A 104 -10.66 10.09 9.11
CA ILE A 104 -9.80 9.25 9.94
C ILE A 104 -9.82 7.83 9.38
N TYR A 105 -8.63 7.29 9.16
CA TYR A 105 -8.42 5.96 8.61
C TYR A 105 -7.99 4.97 9.69
N ASP A 106 -8.52 3.77 9.61
CA ASP A 106 -8.14 2.65 10.48
C ASP A 106 -6.87 1.96 9.97
N LEU A 107 -6.67 2.01 8.63
CA LEU A 107 -5.48 1.49 7.97
C LEU A 107 -5.06 2.42 6.83
N ILE A 108 -3.75 2.70 6.75
CA ILE A 108 -3.13 3.39 5.61
C ILE A 108 -2.15 2.42 4.95
N PHE A 109 -2.47 1.98 3.73
CA PHE A 109 -1.62 1.11 2.92
C PHE A 109 -0.75 1.95 1.99
N VAL A 110 0.57 1.78 2.09
CA VAL A 110 1.56 2.56 1.36
C VAL A 110 2.33 1.66 0.40
N ASP A 111 1.93 1.68 -0.88
CA ASP A 111 2.62 1.01 -1.99
C ASP A 111 2.89 2.00 -3.13
N ALA A 112 3.62 3.04 -2.82
CA ALA A 112 3.95 4.13 -3.75
C ALA A 112 5.47 4.37 -3.82
N ALA A 113 5.88 5.61 -4.09
CA ALA A 113 7.28 5.99 -4.16
C ALA A 113 8.01 5.75 -2.82
N LYS A 114 8.85 4.71 -2.76
CA LYS A 114 9.56 4.24 -1.56
C LYS A 114 10.39 5.33 -0.86
N SER A 115 10.81 6.34 -1.62
CA SER A 115 11.53 7.49 -1.07
C SER A 115 10.66 8.45 -0.26
N GLN A 116 9.35 8.31 -0.30
CA GLN A 116 8.36 9.19 0.33
C GLN A 116 7.70 8.58 1.58
N TYR A 117 7.99 7.33 1.94
CA TYR A 117 7.30 6.62 3.00
C TYR A 117 7.26 7.39 4.32
N LYS A 118 8.39 7.97 4.76
CA LYS A 118 8.42 8.80 5.96
C LYS A 118 7.51 10.04 5.82
N ASN A 119 7.53 10.68 4.66
CA ASN A 119 6.69 11.87 4.42
C ASN A 119 5.20 11.51 4.46
N TYR A 120 4.80 10.35 3.93
CA TYR A 120 3.40 9.89 4.02
C TYR A 120 2.99 9.60 5.46
N VAL A 121 3.86 8.98 6.28
CA VAL A 121 3.57 8.77 7.71
C VAL A 121 3.35 10.10 8.43
N GLU A 122 4.24 11.07 8.25
CA GLU A 122 4.11 12.38 8.91
C GLU A 122 2.89 13.16 8.38
N HIS A 123 2.62 13.08 7.07
CA HIS A 123 1.49 13.78 6.44
C HIS A 123 0.14 13.27 6.92
N PHE A 124 -0.03 11.95 7.03
CA PHE A 124 -1.29 11.33 7.42
C PHE A 124 -1.37 10.92 8.90
N TYR A 125 -0.40 11.32 9.72
CA TYR A 125 -0.40 10.97 11.14
C TYR A 125 -1.69 11.41 11.85
N ASP A 126 -2.16 12.64 11.58
CA ASP A 126 -3.36 13.20 12.19
C ASP A 126 -4.66 12.64 11.58
N ASN A 127 -4.56 11.98 10.42
CA ASN A 127 -5.66 11.22 9.81
C ASN A 127 -5.79 9.80 10.37
N THR A 128 -5.14 9.50 11.51
CA THR A 128 -5.19 8.21 12.20
C THR A 128 -5.46 8.40 13.69
N LYS A 129 -6.05 7.40 14.34
CA LYS A 129 -6.28 7.31 15.79
C LYS A 129 -5.39 6.23 16.41
N THR A 130 -5.31 6.20 17.74
CA THR A 130 -4.67 5.07 18.47
C THR A 130 -5.26 3.74 17.98
N GLY A 131 -4.38 2.79 17.70
CA GLY A 131 -4.74 1.48 17.14
C GLY A 131 -4.84 1.45 15.61
N SER A 132 -4.84 2.60 14.90
CA SER A 132 -4.73 2.61 13.43
C SER A 132 -3.38 2.07 12.97
N LYS A 133 -3.35 1.49 11.77
CA LYS A 133 -2.17 0.83 11.20
C LYS A 133 -1.69 1.52 9.94
N PHE A 134 -0.37 1.67 9.82
CA PHE A 134 0.30 1.89 8.54
C PHE A 134 0.88 0.57 8.07
N VAL A 135 0.59 0.19 6.84
CA VAL A 135 1.14 -1.01 6.18
C VAL A 135 2.02 -0.56 5.02
N PHE A 136 3.26 -1.05 4.99
CA PHE A 136 4.24 -0.70 3.95
C PHE A 136 4.65 -1.95 3.20
N ASP A 137 4.62 -1.90 1.87
CA ASP A 137 5.13 -2.95 1.00
C ASP A 137 6.55 -2.64 0.48
N ASN A 138 7.21 -3.64 -0.09
CA ASN A 138 8.51 -3.58 -0.77
C ASN A 138 9.68 -3.08 0.11
N LEU A 139 9.71 -3.43 1.36
CA LEU A 139 10.77 -3.02 2.28
C LEU A 139 12.08 -3.82 2.10
N ASN A 140 12.06 -4.95 1.39
CA ASN A 140 13.26 -5.71 1.03
C ASN A 140 13.82 -5.31 -0.33
N PHE A 141 12.98 -4.76 -1.21
CA PHE A 141 13.32 -4.36 -2.56
C PHE A 141 14.12 -5.45 -3.30
N HIS A 142 13.46 -6.60 -3.50
CA HIS A 142 14.01 -7.80 -4.12
C HIS A 142 15.28 -8.33 -3.41
N GLY A 143 15.33 -8.18 -2.08
CA GLY A 143 16.48 -8.60 -1.26
C GLY A 143 17.69 -7.65 -1.31
N ILE A 144 17.63 -6.58 -2.11
CA ILE A 144 18.77 -5.65 -2.31
C ILE A 144 19.01 -4.81 -1.05
N VAL A 145 17.98 -4.57 -0.22
CA VAL A 145 18.16 -3.77 1.01
C VAL A 145 19.12 -4.44 1.98
N ASP A 146 19.03 -5.76 2.11
CA ASP A 146 19.91 -6.53 2.99
C ASP A 146 21.21 -7.00 2.27
N ASN A 147 21.21 -7.07 0.91
CA ASN A 147 22.35 -7.43 0.08
C ASN A 147 22.62 -6.38 -1.02
N PRO A 148 23.21 -5.24 -0.70
CA PRO A 148 23.44 -4.14 -1.67
C PRO A 148 24.32 -4.50 -2.85
N ASP A 149 25.08 -5.60 -2.77
CA ASP A 149 25.95 -6.08 -3.86
C ASP A 149 25.18 -6.76 -5.00
N LEU A 150 23.89 -7.05 -4.81
CA LEU A 150 23.01 -7.55 -5.87
C LEU A 150 22.75 -6.51 -6.98
N THR A 151 23.13 -5.26 -6.78
CA THR A 151 23.02 -4.22 -7.81
C THR A 151 24.29 -3.37 -7.92
N HIS A 152 24.64 -3.02 -9.15
CA HIS A 152 25.67 -2.03 -9.44
C HIS A 152 25.10 -0.67 -9.86
N ASN A 153 23.77 -0.59 -10.02
CA ASN A 153 23.10 0.63 -10.43
C ASN A 153 23.10 1.66 -9.30
N ARG A 154 23.65 2.85 -9.55
CA ARG A 154 23.78 3.94 -8.55
C ARG A 154 22.43 4.45 -8.05
N SER A 155 21.43 4.59 -8.93
CA SER A 155 20.08 5.07 -8.53
C SER A 155 19.39 4.04 -7.65
N THR A 156 19.51 2.74 -7.97
CA THR A 156 19.00 1.66 -7.14
C THR A 156 19.66 1.65 -5.76
N LYS A 157 20.98 1.80 -5.67
CA LYS A 157 21.70 1.90 -4.38
C LYS A 157 21.22 3.09 -3.54
N GLN A 158 20.96 4.23 -4.19
CA GLN A 158 20.42 5.40 -3.49
C GLN A 158 19.01 5.16 -2.96
N LEU A 159 18.13 4.51 -3.74
CA LEU A 159 16.78 4.14 -3.31
C LEU A 159 16.81 3.17 -2.13
N VAL A 160 17.58 2.10 -2.25
CA VAL A 160 17.79 1.11 -1.19
C VAL A 160 18.31 1.75 0.10
N GLY A 161 19.24 2.71 -0.02
CA GLY A 161 19.69 3.48 1.13
C GLY A 161 18.58 4.29 1.82
N LYS A 162 17.61 4.79 1.05
CA LYS A 162 16.43 5.49 1.61
C LYS A 162 15.49 4.50 2.31
N ILE A 163 15.23 3.33 1.70
CA ILE A 163 14.41 2.28 2.31
C ILE A 163 15.02 1.81 3.64
N LYS A 164 16.34 1.58 3.65
CA LYS A 164 17.05 1.18 4.87
C LYS A 164 16.89 2.23 5.99
N LYS A 165 17.07 3.50 5.67
CA LYS A 165 16.89 4.60 6.63
C LYS A 165 15.44 4.68 7.12
N PHE A 166 14.46 4.43 6.26
CA PHE A 166 13.06 4.38 6.64
C PHE A 166 12.79 3.22 7.59
N ARG A 167 13.29 1.99 7.29
CA ARG A 167 13.17 0.82 8.19
C ARG A 167 13.73 1.11 9.58
N GLU A 168 14.93 1.71 9.64
CA GLU A 168 15.58 2.09 10.90
C GLU A 168 14.75 3.15 11.65
N TRP A 169 14.22 4.14 10.93
CA TRP A 169 13.42 5.19 11.52
C TRP A 169 12.10 4.65 12.08
N ILE A 170 11.30 3.93 11.29
CA ILE A 170 9.99 3.44 11.74
C ILE A 170 10.07 2.40 12.85
N GLN A 171 11.17 1.63 12.89
CA GLN A 171 11.44 0.67 13.96
C GLN A 171 11.65 1.36 15.31
N ASN A 172 12.22 2.55 15.31
CA ASN A 172 12.59 3.30 16.52
C ASN A 172 11.64 4.49 16.78
N GLU A 173 10.61 4.67 15.98
CA GLU A 173 9.66 5.77 16.13
C GLU A 173 8.71 5.48 17.30
N PRO A 174 8.79 6.25 18.42
CA PRO A 174 8.07 5.93 19.65
C PRO A 174 6.54 6.06 19.54
N ARG A 175 6.04 6.72 18.51
CA ARG A 175 4.59 6.85 18.24
C ARG A 175 3.96 5.56 17.71
N PHE A 176 4.79 4.57 17.35
CA PHE A 176 4.33 3.35 16.72
C PHE A 176 4.94 2.10 17.35
N LYS A 177 4.16 1.01 17.35
CA LYS A 177 4.66 -0.35 17.52
C LYS A 177 4.76 -1.01 16.14
N THR A 178 5.98 -1.25 15.67
CA THR A 178 6.25 -1.77 14.33
C THR A 178 6.68 -3.23 14.34
N VAL A 179 6.08 -4.03 13.47
CA VAL A 179 6.43 -5.43 13.21
C VAL A 179 6.81 -5.59 11.73
N PHE A 180 7.95 -6.25 11.46
CA PHE A 180 8.42 -6.55 10.11
C PHE A 180 8.17 -8.02 9.76
N TYR A 181 7.55 -8.25 8.62
CA TYR A 181 7.31 -9.54 7.99
C TYR A 181 8.22 -9.68 6.77
N ARG A 182 9.49 -10.04 7.02
CA ARG A 182 10.55 -10.00 6.00
C ARG A 182 10.41 -11.09 4.94
N GLU A 183 9.79 -12.21 5.29
CA GLU A 183 9.63 -13.37 4.43
C GLU A 183 8.31 -13.35 3.64
N ILE A 184 7.51 -12.29 3.78
CA ILE A 184 6.22 -12.15 3.12
C ILE A 184 6.32 -11.07 2.05
N GLY A 185 5.91 -11.40 0.83
CA GLY A 185 5.99 -10.50 -0.31
C GLY A 185 7.41 -10.02 -0.58
N ASP A 186 7.56 -8.75 -0.88
CA ASP A 186 8.87 -8.09 -0.97
C ASP A 186 9.24 -7.37 0.36
N GLY A 187 8.82 -7.95 1.49
CA GLY A 187 9.02 -7.42 2.84
C GLY A 187 7.96 -6.40 3.22
N ILE A 188 7.10 -6.78 4.17
CA ILE A 188 6.01 -5.95 4.69
C ILE A 188 6.35 -5.46 6.09
N ALA A 189 5.95 -4.24 6.44
CA ALA A 189 5.89 -3.79 7.82
C ALA A 189 4.49 -3.30 8.17
N ILE A 190 4.07 -3.57 9.41
CA ILE A 190 2.86 -3.01 10.01
C ILE A 190 3.26 -2.18 11.22
N SER A 191 2.89 -0.91 11.23
CA SER A 191 3.15 0.04 12.30
C SER A 191 1.83 0.49 12.90
N GLU A 192 1.54 0.05 14.11
CA GLU A 192 0.35 0.42 14.87
C GLU A 192 0.60 1.70 15.66
N LYS A 193 -0.26 2.71 15.52
CA LYS A 193 -0.22 3.96 16.28
C LYS A 193 -0.57 3.72 17.75
N LEU A 194 0.28 4.17 18.67
CA LEU A 194 0.15 4.04 20.12
C LEU A 194 -0.74 5.13 20.74
#